data_4e703c101bec4d20c1ccdd9adb842af1
#
_entry.id   4e703c101bec4d20c1ccdd9adb842af1
#
_cell.length_a   1.000
_cell.length_b   1.000
_cell.length_c   1.000
_cell.angle_alpha   90.00
_cell.angle_beta   90.00
_cell.angle_gamma   90.00
#
_symmetry.space_group_name_H-M   'P 1'
#
loop_
_entity.id
_entity.type
_entity.pdbx_description
1 polymer ?
#
loop_
_entity_poly.entity_id
_entity_poly.type
_entity_poly.pdbx_seq_one_letter_code
_entity_poly.pdbx_strand_id
1 'polypeptide(L)'
;MSEKKIVYIDMDGVLVDFGAAIKDWFEKHPHLEERWKDMPDHIQGLFRNPPPMEGVIEAVKKLHESGKYELFIATSAPWGNAGSAMDKRLWIEDHFGNLFHKRMFITHRKDLLLGDYLIDDRTKNGAGEFSGELLQFGVNWENGIESEYPNWDSILDRLL
;
A
#
# COMPACT_ATOMS: atom_id res chain seq x y z
N MET A 1 -1.10 31.26 0.44
CA MET A 1 -1.38 29.82 0.71
C MET A 1 -0.25 29.00 0.13
N SER A 2 0.33 28.11 0.93
CA SER A 2 1.33 27.18 0.41
C SER A 2 0.66 26.11 -0.45
N GLU A 3 1.29 25.75 -1.54
CA GLU A 3 0.86 24.63 -2.38
C GLU A 3 0.98 23.34 -1.58
N LYS A 4 -0.04 22.46 -1.70
CA LYS A 4 -0.03 21.17 -1.02
C LYS A 4 1.00 20.24 -1.68
N LYS A 5 1.72 19.50 -0.86
CA LYS A 5 2.63 18.47 -1.36
C LYS A 5 1.87 17.19 -1.70
N ILE A 6 2.36 16.49 -2.71
CA ILE A 6 1.74 15.25 -3.19
C ILE A 6 2.38 14.07 -2.48
N VAL A 7 1.54 13.22 -1.90
CA VAL A 7 1.95 11.96 -1.27
C VAL A 7 1.27 10.80 -1.97
N TYR A 8 2.07 9.87 -2.48
CA TYR A 8 1.59 8.59 -2.99
C TYR A 8 1.73 7.53 -1.89
N ILE A 9 0.71 6.69 -1.76
CA ILE A 9 0.66 5.65 -0.72
C ILE A 9 0.45 4.31 -1.41
N ASP A 10 1.38 3.36 -1.20
CA ASP A 10 1.24 1.99 -1.64
C ASP A 10 0.16 1.26 -0.83
N MET A 11 -0.34 0.15 -1.35
CA MET A 11 -1.37 -0.65 -0.66
C MET A 11 -0.76 -1.81 0.12
N ASP A 12 -0.25 -2.83 -0.56
CA ASP A 12 0.21 -4.05 0.11
C ASP A 12 1.43 -3.78 0.98
N GLY A 13 1.35 -4.13 2.26
CA GLY A 13 2.41 -3.87 3.23
C GLY A 13 2.44 -2.45 3.77
N VAL A 14 1.56 -1.56 3.34
CA VAL A 14 1.47 -0.16 3.79
C VAL A 14 0.07 0.16 4.32
N LEU A 15 -0.95 0.16 3.45
CA LEU A 15 -2.36 0.30 3.85
C LEU A 15 -2.95 -1.03 4.28
N VAL A 16 -2.55 -2.10 3.61
CA VAL A 16 -3.09 -3.45 3.72
C VAL A 16 -2.09 -4.35 4.42
N ASP A 17 -2.53 -5.07 5.45
CA ASP A 17 -1.74 -6.14 6.05
C ASP A 17 -1.86 -7.40 5.18
N PHE A 18 -1.09 -7.42 4.10
CA PHE A 18 -1.12 -8.49 3.11
C PHE A 18 -0.57 -9.80 3.68
N GLY A 19 0.42 -9.73 4.56
CA GLY A 19 0.96 -10.91 5.25
C GLY A 19 -0.09 -11.63 6.09
N ALA A 20 -0.91 -10.87 6.82
CA ALA A 20 -2.03 -11.44 7.59
C ALA A 20 -3.08 -12.09 6.67
N ALA A 21 -3.37 -11.47 5.52
CA ALA A 21 -4.31 -12.04 4.54
C ALA A 21 -3.81 -13.36 3.97
N ILE A 22 -2.53 -13.44 3.62
CA ILE A 22 -1.90 -14.69 3.13
C ILE A 22 -1.97 -15.78 4.18
N LYS A 23 -1.58 -15.47 5.42
CA LYS A 23 -1.60 -16.41 6.54
C LYS A 23 -3.00 -16.96 6.78
N ASP A 24 -4.01 -16.09 6.85
CA ASP A 24 -5.41 -16.47 7.04
C ASP A 24 -5.90 -17.38 5.92
N TRP A 25 -5.56 -17.04 4.68
CA TRP A 25 -5.97 -17.84 3.53
C TRP A 25 -5.39 -19.24 3.56
N PHE A 26 -4.11 -19.41 3.85
CA PHE A 26 -3.46 -20.73 3.95
C PHE A 26 -3.98 -21.53 5.14
N GLU A 27 -4.29 -20.91 6.25
CA GLU A 27 -4.91 -21.58 7.41
C GLU A 27 -6.28 -22.17 7.03
N LYS A 28 -7.04 -21.46 6.18
CA LYS A 28 -8.35 -21.94 5.68
C LYS A 28 -8.24 -22.93 4.53
N HIS A 29 -7.11 -22.95 3.82
CA HIS A 29 -6.89 -23.79 2.64
C HIS A 29 -5.55 -24.52 2.71
N PRO A 30 -5.29 -25.31 3.76
CA PRO A 30 -3.97 -25.93 3.96
C PRO A 30 -3.55 -26.85 2.83
N HIS A 31 -4.51 -27.47 2.13
CA HIS A 31 -4.26 -28.35 0.98
C HIS A 31 -3.80 -27.61 -0.30
N LEU A 32 -3.91 -26.30 -0.32
CA LEU A 32 -3.51 -25.46 -1.46
C LEU A 32 -2.21 -24.69 -1.23
N GLU A 33 -1.60 -24.82 -0.05
CA GLU A 33 -0.38 -24.07 0.30
C GLU A 33 0.77 -24.37 -0.67
N GLU A 34 1.02 -25.65 -0.98
CA GLU A 34 2.09 -26.03 -1.93
C GLU A 34 1.91 -25.42 -3.31
N ARG A 35 0.66 -25.25 -3.75
CA ARG A 35 0.35 -24.65 -5.04
C ARG A 35 0.66 -23.16 -5.09
N TRP A 36 0.38 -22.42 -4.02
CA TRP A 36 0.36 -20.95 -4.03
C TRP A 36 1.44 -20.29 -3.19
N LYS A 37 2.20 -21.04 -2.39
CA LYS A 37 3.18 -20.47 -1.46
C LYS A 37 4.20 -19.52 -2.10
N ASP A 38 4.59 -19.76 -3.35
CA ASP A 38 5.57 -18.95 -4.07
C ASP A 38 4.95 -17.76 -4.82
N MET A 39 3.64 -17.79 -5.04
CA MET A 39 2.89 -16.75 -5.76
C MET A 39 1.52 -16.50 -5.12
N PRO A 40 1.48 -16.10 -3.84
CA PRO A 40 0.19 -15.89 -3.16
C PRO A 40 -0.60 -14.72 -3.78
N ASP A 41 0.07 -13.76 -4.38
CA ASP A 41 -0.53 -12.63 -5.07
C ASP A 41 -1.32 -13.02 -6.34
N HIS A 42 -1.17 -14.25 -6.83
CA HIS A 42 -1.98 -14.79 -7.92
C HIS A 42 -3.30 -15.43 -7.45
N ILE A 43 -3.51 -15.56 -6.16
CA ILE A 43 -4.76 -16.11 -5.61
C ILE A 43 -5.90 -15.14 -5.87
N GLN A 44 -6.87 -15.59 -6.67
CA GLN A 44 -8.04 -14.77 -6.98
C GLN A 44 -8.88 -14.49 -5.73
N GLY A 45 -9.29 -13.24 -5.56
CA GLY A 45 -10.09 -12.79 -4.43
C GLY A 45 -9.30 -12.43 -3.16
N LEU A 46 -8.00 -12.73 -3.11
CA LEU A 46 -7.17 -12.43 -1.93
C LEU A 46 -7.13 -10.93 -1.61
N PHE A 47 -7.19 -10.08 -2.62
CA PHE A 47 -7.11 -8.63 -2.48
C PHE A 47 -8.45 -7.95 -2.16
N ARG A 48 -9.55 -8.71 -2.08
CA ARG A 48 -10.88 -8.10 -1.87
C ARG A 48 -11.12 -7.66 -0.44
N ASN A 49 -10.76 -8.48 0.55
CA ASN A 49 -11.05 -8.24 1.96
C ASN A 49 -9.86 -8.48 2.90
N PRO A 50 -8.61 -8.15 2.53
CA PRO A 50 -7.52 -8.24 3.50
C PRO A 50 -7.71 -7.22 4.62
N PRO A 51 -7.16 -7.47 5.82
CA PRO A 51 -7.28 -6.51 6.91
C PRO A 51 -6.43 -5.27 6.65
N PRO A 52 -6.86 -4.08 7.13
CA PRO A 52 -6.04 -2.89 7.07
C PRO A 52 -4.83 -3.01 8.01
N MET A 53 -3.75 -2.31 7.65
CA MET A 53 -2.59 -2.16 8.53
C MET A 53 -3.00 -1.46 9.82
N GLU A 54 -2.39 -1.84 10.94
CA GLU A 54 -2.68 -1.24 12.24
C GLU A 54 -2.51 0.28 12.21
N GLY A 55 -3.51 1.01 12.68
CA GLY A 55 -3.51 2.46 12.81
C GLY A 55 -3.66 3.23 11.50
N VAL A 56 -3.79 2.55 10.35
CA VAL A 56 -3.76 3.20 9.03
C VAL A 56 -4.94 4.13 8.78
N ILE A 57 -6.13 3.74 9.19
CA ILE A 57 -7.34 4.53 8.90
C ILE A 57 -7.25 5.90 9.58
N GLU A 58 -6.90 5.92 10.87
CA GLU A 58 -6.71 7.16 11.62
C GLU A 58 -5.53 7.99 11.10
N ALA A 59 -4.44 7.33 10.73
CA ALA A 59 -3.25 8.02 10.21
C ALA A 59 -3.52 8.74 8.88
N VAL A 60 -4.14 8.06 7.94
CA VAL A 60 -4.50 8.65 6.64
C VAL A 60 -5.48 9.80 6.82
N LYS A 61 -6.46 9.64 7.72
CA LYS A 61 -7.40 10.70 8.05
C LYS A 61 -6.70 11.93 8.60
N LYS A 62 -5.76 11.78 9.54
CA LYS A 62 -4.96 12.88 10.09
C LYS A 62 -4.14 13.60 9.01
N LEU A 63 -3.49 12.84 8.11
CA LEU A 63 -2.77 13.44 6.99
C LEU A 63 -3.69 14.26 6.09
N HIS A 64 -4.86 13.73 5.77
CA HIS A 64 -5.85 14.41 4.95
C HIS A 64 -6.35 15.70 5.64
N GLU A 65 -6.74 15.60 6.90
CA GLU A 65 -7.28 16.73 7.68
C GLU A 65 -6.24 17.81 7.98
N SER A 66 -4.94 17.49 7.92
CA SER A 66 -3.88 18.47 8.12
C SER A 66 -3.90 19.59 7.08
N GLY A 67 -4.49 19.34 5.91
CA GLY A 67 -4.52 20.28 4.80
C GLY A 67 -3.17 20.49 4.11
N LYS A 68 -2.10 19.81 4.55
CA LYS A 68 -0.74 19.94 3.99
C LYS A 68 -0.52 19.17 2.72
N TYR A 69 -1.31 18.11 2.50
CA TYR A 69 -1.02 17.11 1.46
C TYR A 69 -2.20 16.85 0.55
N GLU A 70 -1.90 16.50 -0.70
CA GLU A 70 -2.78 15.81 -1.60
C GLU A 70 -2.39 14.34 -1.61
N LEU A 71 -3.31 13.46 -1.20
CA LEU A 71 -3.06 12.03 -1.05
C LEU A 71 -3.56 11.25 -2.26
N PHE A 72 -2.72 10.37 -2.80
CA PHE A 72 -3.04 9.46 -3.89
C PHE A 72 -2.61 8.05 -3.54
N ILE A 73 -3.31 7.07 -4.09
CA ILE A 73 -2.88 5.67 -4.04
C ILE A 73 -1.98 5.40 -5.24
N ALA A 74 -0.86 4.71 -4.99
CA ALA A 74 0.02 4.19 -6.02
C ALA A 74 0.31 2.72 -5.74
N THR A 75 -0.37 1.82 -6.45
CA THR A 75 -0.28 0.38 -6.23
C THR A 75 -0.01 -0.35 -7.55
N SER A 76 0.73 -1.46 -7.47
CA SER A 76 0.79 -2.41 -8.58
C SER A 76 -0.33 -3.44 -8.41
N ALA A 77 -0.90 -3.90 -9.51
CA ALA A 77 -1.82 -5.03 -9.52
C ALA A 77 -1.11 -6.20 -10.19
N PRO A 78 -0.95 -7.36 -9.52
CA PRO A 78 -0.26 -8.50 -10.10
C PRO A 78 -0.82 -8.86 -11.47
N TRP A 79 0.05 -8.91 -12.47
CA TRP A 79 -0.36 -9.17 -13.86
C TRP A 79 -1.11 -10.50 -14.00
N GLY A 80 -0.68 -11.53 -13.24
CA GLY A 80 -1.32 -12.86 -13.24
C GLY A 80 -2.62 -12.94 -12.46
N ASN A 81 -3.11 -11.82 -11.90
CA ASN A 81 -4.37 -11.75 -11.15
C ASN A 81 -5.14 -10.51 -11.60
N ALA A 82 -5.80 -10.61 -12.75
CA ALA A 82 -6.49 -9.48 -13.38
C ALA A 82 -7.57 -8.85 -12.48
N GLY A 83 -8.26 -9.65 -11.68
CA GLY A 83 -9.28 -9.17 -10.74
C GLY A 83 -8.73 -8.33 -9.59
N SER A 84 -7.43 -8.39 -9.31
CA SER A 84 -6.80 -7.66 -8.21
C SER A 84 -6.96 -6.15 -8.34
N ALA A 85 -6.95 -5.61 -9.55
CA ALA A 85 -7.12 -4.18 -9.79
C ALA A 85 -8.50 -3.69 -9.30
N MET A 86 -9.56 -4.41 -9.65
CA MET A 86 -10.92 -4.11 -9.20
C MET A 86 -11.05 -4.29 -7.69
N ASP A 87 -10.53 -5.39 -7.16
CA ASP A 87 -10.59 -5.70 -5.73
C ASP A 87 -9.89 -4.63 -4.89
N LYS A 88 -8.74 -4.15 -5.33
CA LYS A 88 -8.00 -3.07 -4.66
C LYS A 88 -8.78 -1.77 -4.65
N ARG A 89 -9.40 -1.40 -5.75
CA ARG A 89 -10.25 -0.20 -5.80
C ARG A 89 -11.44 -0.32 -4.84
N LEU A 90 -12.13 -1.44 -4.82
CA LEU A 90 -13.27 -1.67 -3.92
C LEU A 90 -12.83 -1.64 -2.46
N TRP A 91 -11.67 -2.20 -2.15
CA TRP A 91 -11.09 -2.15 -0.82
C TRP A 91 -10.85 -0.70 -0.34
N ILE A 92 -10.32 0.15 -1.21
CA ILE A 92 -10.13 1.58 -0.90
C ILE A 92 -11.46 2.27 -0.58
N GLU A 93 -12.50 2.01 -1.37
CA GLU A 93 -13.83 2.56 -1.11
C GLU A 93 -14.42 2.07 0.21
N ASP A 94 -14.25 0.78 0.53
CA ASP A 94 -14.76 0.18 1.76
C ASP A 94 -14.13 0.79 3.02
N HIS A 95 -12.85 1.13 2.97
CA HIS A 95 -12.10 1.59 4.15
C HIS A 95 -11.97 3.11 4.25
N PHE A 96 -11.98 3.82 3.14
CA PHE A 96 -11.74 5.27 3.09
C PHE A 96 -12.88 6.09 2.48
N GLY A 97 -13.95 5.45 2.05
CA GLY A 97 -15.08 6.15 1.41
C GLY A 97 -14.61 6.92 0.17
N ASN A 98 -14.88 8.21 0.13
CA ASN A 98 -14.56 9.07 -1.02
C ASN A 98 -13.21 9.80 -0.90
N LEU A 99 -12.42 9.51 0.14
CA LEU A 99 -11.15 10.22 0.35
C LEU A 99 -10.23 10.13 -0.87
N PHE A 100 -10.17 8.95 -1.50
CA PHE A 100 -9.34 8.70 -2.68
C PHE A 100 -10.13 8.67 -3.98
N HIS A 101 -11.29 9.30 -4.03
CA HIS A 101 -12.10 9.34 -5.25
C HIS A 101 -11.32 9.96 -6.42
N LYS A 102 -11.14 9.18 -7.50
CA LYS A 102 -10.33 9.54 -8.68
C LYS A 102 -8.87 9.87 -8.35
N ARG A 103 -8.34 9.32 -7.28
CA ARG A 103 -6.97 9.56 -6.77
C ARG A 103 -6.21 8.24 -6.61
N MET A 104 -6.32 7.35 -7.58
CA MET A 104 -5.68 6.04 -7.55
C MET A 104 -4.95 5.76 -8.85
N PHE A 105 -3.66 5.44 -8.72
CA PHE A 105 -2.81 4.96 -9.80
C PHE A 105 -2.53 3.49 -9.62
N ILE A 106 -2.79 2.69 -10.64
CA ILE A 106 -2.39 1.29 -10.71
C ILE A 106 -1.26 1.21 -11.73
N THR A 107 -0.06 0.93 -11.27
CA THR A 107 1.14 0.99 -12.10
C THR A 107 2.25 0.09 -11.59
N HIS A 108 3.05 -0.45 -12.49
CA HIS A 108 4.32 -1.11 -12.21
C HIS A 108 5.52 -0.18 -12.36
N ARG A 109 5.28 1.12 -12.64
CA ARG A 109 6.30 2.12 -12.91
C ARG A 109 6.10 3.34 -12.02
N LYS A 110 6.39 3.19 -10.72
CA LYS A 110 6.26 4.28 -9.74
C LYS A 110 7.30 5.38 -9.94
N ASP A 111 8.38 5.09 -10.66
CA ASP A 111 9.38 6.07 -11.11
C ASP A 111 8.83 7.13 -12.06
N LEU A 112 7.71 6.86 -12.73
CA LEU A 112 7.05 7.82 -13.64
C LEU A 112 6.08 8.77 -12.95
N LEU A 113 5.80 8.56 -11.66
CA LEU A 113 4.89 9.42 -10.89
C LEU A 113 5.60 10.71 -10.47
N LEU A 114 4.92 11.83 -10.65
CA LEU A 114 5.41 13.14 -10.22
C LEU A 114 4.81 13.50 -8.87
N GLY A 115 5.63 13.71 -7.86
CA GLY A 115 5.17 14.06 -6.52
C GLY A 115 6.32 14.25 -5.55
N ASP A 116 5.98 14.54 -4.29
CA ASP A 116 6.96 14.86 -3.26
C ASP A 116 7.37 13.64 -2.44
N TYR A 117 6.41 12.80 -2.09
CA TYR A 117 6.64 11.63 -1.24
C TYR A 117 5.97 10.38 -1.80
N LEU A 118 6.63 9.25 -1.63
CA LEU A 118 6.07 7.92 -1.87
C LEU A 118 6.27 7.08 -0.60
N ILE A 119 5.18 6.56 -0.03
CA ILE A 119 5.21 5.63 1.09
C ILE A 119 5.06 4.23 0.51
N ASP A 120 6.12 3.42 0.59
CA ASP A 120 6.17 2.09 -0.01
C ASP A 120 7.02 1.18 0.87
N ASP A 121 6.66 -0.10 0.98
CA ASP A 121 7.40 -1.08 1.78
C ASP A 121 8.60 -1.67 1.03
N ARG A 122 8.69 -1.44 -0.29
CA ARG A 122 9.74 -1.97 -1.15
C ARG A 122 10.29 -0.90 -2.09
N THR A 123 11.40 -1.26 -2.75
CA THR A 123 12.02 -0.44 -3.79
C THR A 123 11.68 -0.91 -5.21
N LYS A 124 10.87 -1.96 -5.35
CA LYS A 124 10.45 -2.57 -6.62
C LYS A 124 9.40 -1.75 -7.35
N ASN A 125 9.11 -2.12 -8.60
CA ASN A 125 8.14 -1.44 -9.46
C ASN A 125 8.43 0.07 -9.64
N GLY A 126 9.72 0.41 -9.66
CA GLY A 126 10.15 1.79 -9.84
C GLY A 126 10.13 2.64 -8.57
N ALA A 127 9.73 2.09 -7.42
CA ALA A 127 9.65 2.85 -6.16
C ALA A 127 11.01 3.40 -5.72
N GLY A 128 12.08 2.60 -5.89
CA GLY A 128 13.45 3.03 -5.56
C GLY A 128 13.99 4.16 -6.45
N GLU A 129 13.40 4.37 -7.62
CA GLU A 129 13.77 5.42 -8.60
C GLU A 129 12.73 6.56 -8.61
N PHE A 130 11.83 6.61 -7.65
CA PHE A 130 10.88 7.71 -7.51
C PHE A 130 11.63 9.03 -7.37
N SER A 131 11.22 10.06 -8.13
CA SER A 131 11.95 11.34 -8.21
C SER A 131 11.84 12.19 -6.94
N GLY A 132 10.82 12.01 -6.14
CA GLY A 132 10.68 12.63 -4.82
C GLY A 132 11.37 11.80 -3.73
N GLU A 133 10.90 11.92 -2.51
CA GLU A 133 11.44 11.16 -1.38
C GLU A 133 10.65 9.87 -1.16
N LEU A 134 11.35 8.73 -1.16
CA LEU A 134 10.78 7.45 -0.76
C LEU A 134 10.84 7.33 0.77
N LEU A 135 9.67 7.21 1.40
CA LEU A 135 9.54 6.87 2.80
C LEU A 135 9.32 5.36 2.88
N GLN A 136 10.40 4.61 3.10
CA GLN A 136 10.32 3.15 3.12
C GLN A 136 9.68 2.67 4.42
N PHE A 137 8.57 1.92 4.28
CA PHE A 137 7.66 1.58 5.35
C PHE A 137 7.81 0.12 5.81
N GLY A 138 7.60 -0.11 7.10
CA GLY A 138 7.39 -1.44 7.65
C GLY A 138 8.67 -2.23 7.87
N VAL A 139 8.55 -3.55 7.76
CA VAL A 139 9.67 -4.47 7.87
C VAL A 139 9.96 -5.03 6.48
N ASN A 140 11.22 -5.00 6.09
CA ASN A 140 11.63 -5.64 4.84
C ASN A 140 11.43 -7.15 4.97
N TRP A 141 10.49 -7.68 4.21
CA TRP A 141 10.13 -9.10 4.30
C TRP A 141 11.21 -10.05 3.77
N GLU A 142 12.15 -9.54 2.96
CA GLU A 142 13.26 -10.34 2.42
C GLU A 142 14.34 -10.64 3.49
N ASN A 143 14.57 -9.71 4.42
CA ASN A 143 15.64 -9.84 5.43
C ASN A 143 15.16 -9.62 6.88
N GLY A 144 13.89 -9.28 7.11
CA GLY A 144 13.34 -9.06 8.45
C GLY A 144 13.84 -7.79 9.15
N ILE A 145 14.51 -6.88 8.44
CA ILE A 145 15.04 -5.65 9.01
C ILE A 145 13.97 -4.56 8.97
N GLU A 146 13.77 -3.86 10.10
CA GLU A 146 12.87 -2.70 10.13
C GLU A 146 13.39 -1.58 9.23
N SER A 147 12.47 -0.98 8.47
CA SER A 147 12.73 0.20 7.67
C SER A 147 12.80 1.45 8.58
N GLU A 148 13.19 2.59 8.00
CA GLU A 148 13.25 3.87 8.71
C GLU A 148 11.89 4.27 9.30
N TYR A 149 10.81 3.89 8.61
CA TYR A 149 9.42 4.15 9.05
C TYR A 149 8.69 2.83 9.31
N PRO A 150 8.87 2.22 10.51
CA PRO A 150 8.35 0.88 10.76
C PRO A 150 6.82 0.79 10.88
N ASN A 151 6.15 1.90 11.12
CA ASN A 151 4.70 1.94 11.33
C ASN A 151 4.13 3.31 10.95
N TRP A 152 2.80 3.43 11.01
CA TRP A 152 2.11 4.67 10.66
C TRP A 152 2.41 5.82 11.62
N ASP A 153 2.68 5.55 12.89
CA ASP A 153 3.06 6.61 13.85
C ASP A 153 4.36 7.28 13.40
N SER A 154 5.34 6.52 12.92
CA SER A 154 6.58 7.07 12.40
C SER A 154 6.38 7.92 11.13
N ILE A 155 5.43 7.56 10.29
CA ILE A 155 5.04 8.37 9.12
C ILE A 155 4.43 9.69 9.58
N LEU A 156 3.51 9.64 10.56
CA LEU A 156 2.89 10.85 11.10
C LEU A 156 3.93 11.77 11.74
N ASP A 157 4.88 11.23 12.50
CA ASP A 157 5.97 12.01 13.11
C ASP A 157 6.81 12.72 12.05
N ARG A 158 7.00 12.10 10.88
CA ARG A 158 7.78 12.68 9.78
C ARG A 158 7.02 13.76 9.01
N LEU A 159 5.71 13.56 8.79
CA LEU A 159 4.93 14.40 7.88
C LEU A 159 4.09 15.47 8.57
N LEU A 160 3.71 15.30 9.82
CA LEU A 160 2.93 16.29 10.56
C LEU A 160 3.81 17.16 11.44
#